data_2b010d034d0d4ab777686f1b2aadb029
#
_entry.id   2b010d034d0d4ab777686f1b2aadb029
#
_cell.length_a   1.000
_cell.length_b   1.000
_cell.length_c   1.000
_cell.angle_alpha   90.00
_cell.angle_beta   90.00
_cell.angle_gamma   90.00
#
_symmetry.space_group_name_H-M   'P 1'
#
loop_
_entity.id
_entity.type
_entity.pdbx_description
1 polymer ?
#
loop_
_entity_poly.entity_id
_entity_poly.type
_entity_poly.pdbx_seq_one_letter_code
_entity_poly.pdbx_strand_id
1 'polypeptide(L)'
;MPQRITFGRRKSMNSSKNLNKMIKISLLAAIAVVLMYFDFPIIPAFPWLKIDLSEVPALMGGFAYGPVAGGIIVILKVFLRFLIKGTETGFVGETANIIVGLALVVPAAWIYNKKKSKKTAILGMFIGAVVMQILGIISNVYFLLPAYGMHLEGTALINYIFVGLIPFNGVKALIVCIATYLLYKRVSRAIFNVDNKFEARKKEIA
;
A
#
# COMPACT_ATOMS: atom_id res chain seq x y z
N MET A 1 9.53 -14.51 48.34
CA MET A 1 8.53 -13.81 47.50
C MET A 1 9.23 -12.90 46.51
N PRO A 2 9.40 -13.24 45.21
CA PRO A 2 9.71 -12.26 44.18
C PRO A 2 8.99 -12.55 42.85
N GLN A 3 7.66 -12.58 42.83
CA GLN A 3 6.93 -12.82 41.56
C GLN A 3 6.08 -11.64 41.06
N ARG A 4 5.96 -10.53 41.78
CA ARG A 4 5.10 -9.39 41.40
C ARG A 4 5.72 -8.38 40.41
N ILE A 5 7.05 -8.36 40.26
CA ILE A 5 7.71 -7.30 39.47
C ILE A 5 7.75 -7.61 37.96
N THR A 6 7.62 -8.88 37.56
CA THR A 6 7.77 -9.28 36.14
C THR A 6 6.52 -9.04 35.26
N PHE A 7 5.32 -9.03 35.84
CA PHE A 7 4.06 -8.94 35.08
C PHE A 7 3.79 -7.50 34.59
N GLY A 8 4.09 -6.49 35.42
CA GLY A 8 3.93 -5.08 35.03
C GLY A 8 4.91 -4.64 33.96
N ARG A 9 6.15 -5.15 33.99
CA ARG A 9 7.23 -4.82 33.03
C ARG A 9 6.96 -5.37 31.63
N ARG A 10 6.38 -6.59 31.52
CA ARG A 10 5.99 -7.18 30.22
C ARG A 10 4.85 -6.40 29.56
N LYS A 11 3.85 -5.95 30.31
CA LYS A 11 2.71 -5.19 29.78
C LYS A 11 3.15 -3.81 29.27
N SER A 12 4.03 -3.10 29.98
CA SER A 12 4.61 -1.82 29.58
C SER A 12 5.48 -1.94 28.31
N MET A 13 6.30 -3.00 28.20
CA MET A 13 7.15 -3.23 27.02
C MET A 13 6.33 -3.55 25.76
N ASN A 14 5.23 -4.29 25.87
CA ASN A 14 4.34 -4.58 24.74
C ASN A 14 3.58 -3.31 24.28
N SER A 15 3.16 -2.47 25.20
CA SER A 15 2.50 -1.19 24.89
C SER A 15 3.42 -0.26 24.10
N SER A 16 4.69 -0.12 24.51
CA SER A 16 5.65 0.74 23.80
C SER A 16 6.02 0.22 22.39
N LYS A 17 6.09 -1.10 22.19
CA LYS A 17 6.33 -1.71 20.86
C LYS A 17 5.14 -1.48 19.91
N ASN A 18 3.91 -1.61 20.41
CA ASN A 18 2.71 -1.35 19.64
C ASN A 18 2.60 0.13 19.26
N LEU A 19 2.89 1.04 20.19
CA LEU A 19 2.90 2.47 19.93
C LEU A 19 3.91 2.85 18.84
N ASN A 20 5.15 2.36 18.92
CA ASN A 20 6.17 2.58 17.89
C ASN A 20 5.74 2.06 16.50
N LYS A 21 5.08 0.90 16.46
CA LYS A 21 4.52 0.36 15.21
C LYS A 21 3.44 1.27 14.64
N MET A 22 2.52 1.75 15.48
CA MET A 22 1.44 2.66 15.07
C MET A 22 2.01 3.97 14.53
N ILE A 23 2.98 4.59 15.21
CA ILE A 23 3.65 5.82 14.75
C ILE A 23 4.27 5.63 13.37
N LYS A 24 4.96 4.52 13.13
CA LYS A 24 5.59 4.23 11.83
C LYS A 24 4.57 3.98 10.73
N ILE A 25 3.45 3.31 11.02
CA ILE A 25 2.33 3.13 10.08
C ILE A 25 1.71 4.48 9.72
N SER A 26 1.46 5.35 10.70
CA SER A 26 0.91 6.69 10.48
C SER A 26 1.86 7.57 9.66
N LEU A 27 3.17 7.49 9.92
CA LEU A 27 4.17 8.21 9.13
C LEU A 27 4.20 7.74 7.67
N LEU A 28 4.15 6.43 7.44
CA LEU A 28 4.09 5.87 6.08
C LEU A 28 2.78 6.27 5.37
N ALA A 29 1.65 6.32 6.08
CA ALA A 29 0.39 6.82 5.54
C ALA A 29 0.48 8.30 5.16
N ALA A 30 1.10 9.14 5.99
CA ALA A 30 1.31 10.55 5.69
C ALA A 30 2.19 10.75 4.45
N ILE A 31 3.30 10.00 4.32
CA ILE A 31 4.14 10.01 3.13
C ILE A 31 3.34 9.55 1.90
N ALA A 32 2.50 8.52 2.04
CA ALA A 32 1.64 8.03 0.96
C ALA A 32 0.65 9.11 0.49
N VAL A 33 0.05 9.87 1.42
CA VAL A 33 -0.81 11.02 1.07
C VAL A 33 -0.06 12.05 0.24
N VAL A 34 1.15 12.45 0.68
CA VAL A 34 1.97 13.42 -0.05
C VAL A 34 2.26 12.92 -1.48
N LEU A 35 2.64 11.65 -1.63
CA LEU A 35 2.90 11.06 -2.95
C LEU A 35 1.64 10.95 -3.82
N MET A 36 0.46 10.82 -3.21
CA MET A 36 -0.81 10.77 -3.92
C MET A 36 -1.22 12.13 -4.51
N TYR A 37 -0.65 13.25 -4.05
CA TYR A 37 -0.86 14.56 -4.66
C TYR A 37 -0.11 14.75 -5.98
N PHE A 38 0.93 13.94 -6.24
CA PHE A 38 1.66 13.92 -7.50
C PHE A 38 1.06 12.89 -8.47
N ASP A 39 -0.26 12.92 -8.62
CA ASP A 39 -0.98 12.07 -9.56
C ASP A 39 -1.03 12.73 -10.95
N PHE A 40 -0.85 11.94 -12.01
CA PHE A 40 -0.96 12.40 -13.38
C PHE A 40 -1.54 11.32 -14.32
N PRO A 41 -2.34 11.72 -15.33
CA PRO A 41 -2.86 10.80 -16.31
C PRO A 41 -1.74 10.41 -17.30
N ILE A 42 -1.64 9.13 -17.65
CA ILE A 42 -0.66 8.64 -18.63
C ILE A 42 -1.28 8.29 -19.97
N ILE A 43 -2.61 8.12 -20.03
CA ILE A 43 -3.35 7.79 -21.22
C ILE A 43 -4.30 8.97 -21.52
N PRO A 44 -4.04 9.79 -22.56
CA PRO A 44 -4.86 10.97 -22.85
C PRO A 44 -6.33 10.65 -23.10
N ALA A 45 -6.62 9.47 -23.66
CA ALA A 45 -7.99 9.02 -23.93
C ALA A 45 -8.79 8.70 -22.63
N PHE A 46 -8.11 8.48 -21.51
CA PHE A 46 -8.72 8.11 -20.22
C PHE A 46 -8.14 8.95 -19.07
N PRO A 47 -8.44 10.26 -18.99
CA PRO A 47 -7.78 11.19 -18.07
C PRO A 47 -8.07 10.92 -16.58
N TRP A 48 -9.07 10.10 -16.28
CA TRP A 48 -9.36 9.65 -14.91
C TRP A 48 -8.42 8.53 -14.42
N LEU A 49 -7.70 7.86 -15.33
CA LEU A 49 -6.68 6.86 -15.01
C LEU A 49 -5.37 7.57 -14.66
N LYS A 50 -5.21 7.93 -13.39
CA LYS A 50 -4.03 8.64 -12.89
C LYS A 50 -3.06 7.71 -12.16
N ILE A 51 -1.76 7.86 -12.43
CA ILE A 51 -0.67 7.18 -11.72
C ILE A 51 -0.13 8.07 -10.62
N ASP A 52 0.16 7.47 -9.48
CA ASP A 52 0.88 8.03 -8.35
C ASP A 52 1.78 6.95 -7.70
N LEU A 53 2.65 7.37 -6.78
CA LEU A 53 3.59 6.48 -6.07
C LEU A 53 3.13 6.15 -4.64
N SER A 54 1.89 6.43 -4.28
CA SER A 54 1.41 6.27 -2.90
C SER A 54 1.30 4.82 -2.43
N GLU A 55 1.29 3.84 -3.33
CA GLU A 55 1.38 2.41 -2.99
C GLU A 55 2.77 2.00 -2.49
N VAL A 56 3.83 2.76 -2.82
CA VAL A 56 5.21 2.44 -2.38
C VAL A 56 5.34 2.42 -0.85
N PRO A 57 4.96 3.47 -0.10
CA PRO A 57 4.95 3.42 1.36
C PRO A 57 4.04 2.33 1.93
N ALA A 58 2.91 2.03 1.27
CA ALA A 58 2.00 0.97 1.70
C ALA A 58 2.63 -0.43 1.56
N LEU A 59 3.32 -0.72 0.43
CA LEU A 59 4.09 -1.95 0.24
C LEU A 59 5.23 -2.06 1.27
N MET A 60 5.94 -0.96 1.52
CA MET A 60 7.00 -0.94 2.53
C MET A 60 6.47 -1.22 3.93
N GLY A 61 5.34 -0.63 4.31
CA GLY A 61 4.64 -0.90 5.56
C GLY A 61 4.14 -2.34 5.65
N GLY A 62 3.60 -2.87 4.55
CA GLY A 62 3.18 -4.27 4.43
C GLY A 62 4.34 -5.26 4.59
N PHE A 63 5.48 -4.98 4.00
CA PHE A 63 6.69 -5.80 4.15
C PHE A 63 7.27 -5.71 5.56
N ALA A 64 7.30 -4.54 6.16
CA ALA A 64 7.86 -4.33 7.50
C ALA A 64 6.96 -4.89 8.62
N TYR A 65 5.65 -4.63 8.56
CA TYR A 65 4.71 -4.83 9.66
C TYR A 65 3.57 -5.81 9.36
N GLY A 66 3.56 -6.40 8.17
CA GLY A 66 2.57 -7.40 7.74
C GLY A 66 1.46 -6.84 6.86
N PRO A 67 0.68 -7.75 6.21
CA PRO A 67 -0.32 -7.38 5.20
C PRO A 67 -1.42 -6.45 5.75
N VAL A 68 -1.83 -6.65 7.00
CA VAL A 68 -2.83 -5.78 7.66
C VAL A 68 -2.30 -4.35 7.78
N ALA A 69 -1.03 -4.16 8.15
CA ALA A 69 -0.44 -2.82 8.24
C ALA A 69 -0.38 -2.13 6.87
N GLY A 70 0.00 -2.86 5.82
CA GLY A 70 -0.04 -2.35 4.44
C GLY A 70 -1.44 -1.94 4.02
N GLY A 71 -2.45 -2.78 4.30
CA GLY A 71 -3.86 -2.46 4.02
C GLY A 71 -4.36 -1.23 4.78
N ILE A 72 -4.01 -1.09 6.06
CA ILE A 72 -4.34 0.11 6.86
C ILE A 72 -3.73 1.37 6.22
N ILE A 73 -2.48 1.32 5.74
CA ILE A 73 -1.85 2.47 5.08
C ILE A 73 -2.60 2.84 3.80
N VAL A 74 -3.04 1.85 2.99
CA VAL A 74 -3.86 2.10 1.79
C VAL A 74 -5.16 2.80 2.13
N ILE A 75 -5.87 2.35 3.16
CA ILE A 75 -7.15 2.97 3.58
C ILE A 75 -6.90 4.37 4.13
N LEU A 76 -5.91 4.53 5.03
CA LEU A 76 -5.60 5.81 5.65
C LEU A 76 -5.17 6.88 4.63
N LYS A 77 -4.34 6.54 3.63
CA LYS A 77 -3.91 7.52 2.63
C LYS A 77 -5.09 8.08 1.83
N VAL A 78 -6.03 7.21 1.44
CA VAL A 78 -7.21 7.63 0.68
C VAL A 78 -8.14 8.47 1.55
N PHE A 79 -8.38 8.03 2.78
CA PHE A 79 -9.21 8.77 3.75
C PHE A 79 -8.62 10.15 4.09
N LEU A 80 -7.32 10.22 4.35
CA LEU A 80 -6.65 11.50 4.64
C LEU A 80 -6.66 12.43 3.43
N ARG A 81 -6.42 11.91 2.21
CA ARG A 81 -6.54 12.72 0.99
C ARG A 81 -7.94 13.28 0.83
N PHE A 82 -8.97 12.45 1.07
CA PHE A 82 -10.35 12.89 1.04
C PHE A 82 -10.63 14.00 2.05
N LEU A 83 -10.15 13.90 3.29
CA LEU A 83 -10.32 14.95 4.31
C LEU A 83 -9.67 16.28 3.94
N ILE A 84 -8.54 16.24 3.21
CA ILE A 84 -7.76 17.45 2.86
C ILE A 84 -8.30 18.10 1.57
N LYS A 85 -8.62 17.30 0.54
CA LYS A 85 -8.96 17.78 -0.81
C LYS A 85 -10.44 17.63 -1.15
N GLY A 86 -11.19 16.83 -0.39
CA GLY A 86 -12.54 16.42 -0.77
C GLY A 86 -12.52 15.35 -1.86
N THR A 87 -13.68 15.07 -2.45
CA THR A 87 -13.82 14.16 -3.59
C THR A 87 -14.02 14.93 -4.88
N GLU A 88 -13.26 14.58 -5.92
CA GLU A 88 -13.43 15.10 -7.28
C GLU A 88 -14.34 14.19 -8.11
N THR A 89 -14.60 12.98 -7.64
CA THR A 89 -15.22 11.90 -8.40
C THR A 89 -16.44 11.27 -7.72
N GLY A 90 -17.00 11.94 -6.69
CA GLY A 90 -18.13 11.41 -5.94
C GLY A 90 -17.81 10.05 -5.27
N PHE A 91 -16.63 9.90 -4.70
CA PHE A 91 -16.09 8.68 -4.06
C PHE A 91 -15.75 7.51 -5.00
N VAL A 92 -16.00 7.62 -6.30
CA VAL A 92 -15.71 6.55 -7.26
C VAL A 92 -14.21 6.32 -7.39
N GLY A 93 -13.43 7.39 -7.56
CA GLY A 93 -11.97 7.32 -7.66
C GLY A 93 -11.29 6.90 -6.35
N GLU A 94 -11.81 7.33 -5.21
CA GLU A 94 -11.34 6.93 -3.89
C GLU A 94 -11.54 5.42 -3.69
N THR A 95 -12.71 4.90 -4.04
CA THR A 95 -13.02 3.46 -3.98
C THR A 95 -12.11 2.66 -4.92
N ALA A 96 -11.88 3.15 -6.14
CA ALA A 96 -10.94 2.55 -7.08
C ALA A 96 -9.53 2.43 -6.49
N ASN A 97 -9.02 3.52 -5.89
CA ASN A 97 -7.71 3.53 -5.27
C ASN A 97 -7.59 2.55 -4.09
N ILE A 98 -8.64 2.41 -3.27
CA ILE A 98 -8.67 1.41 -2.19
C ILE A 98 -8.62 0.00 -2.77
N ILE A 99 -9.48 -0.34 -3.72
CA ILE A 99 -9.55 -1.69 -4.32
C ILE A 99 -8.21 -2.06 -4.96
N VAL A 100 -7.69 -1.21 -5.83
CA VAL A 100 -6.44 -1.42 -6.57
C VAL A 100 -5.24 -1.47 -5.64
N GLY A 101 -5.19 -0.57 -4.66
CA GLY A 101 -4.13 -0.53 -3.66
C GLY A 101 -4.11 -1.77 -2.75
N LEU A 102 -5.26 -2.20 -2.24
CA LEU A 102 -5.38 -3.43 -1.44
C LEU A 102 -5.03 -4.67 -2.26
N ALA A 103 -5.49 -4.73 -3.53
CA ALA A 103 -5.21 -5.83 -4.45
C ALA A 103 -3.72 -6.02 -4.73
N LEU A 104 -2.95 -4.93 -4.75
CA LEU A 104 -1.50 -4.98 -4.91
C LEU A 104 -0.79 -5.30 -3.58
N VAL A 105 -1.12 -4.54 -2.53
CA VAL A 105 -0.32 -4.49 -1.30
C VAL A 105 -0.54 -5.71 -0.41
N VAL A 106 -1.78 -6.17 -0.25
CA VAL A 106 -2.10 -7.25 0.69
C VAL A 106 -1.52 -8.59 0.27
N PRO A 107 -1.70 -9.08 -0.98
CA PRO A 107 -1.09 -10.34 -1.42
C PRO A 107 0.43 -10.26 -1.44
N ALA A 108 1.01 -9.13 -1.90
CA ALA A 108 2.45 -8.94 -1.92
C ALA A 108 3.06 -9.04 -0.52
N ALA A 109 2.47 -8.36 0.45
CA ALA A 109 2.91 -8.39 1.83
C ALA A 109 2.69 -9.76 2.48
N TRP A 110 1.59 -10.44 2.18
CA TRP A 110 1.30 -11.77 2.71
C TRP A 110 2.34 -12.82 2.28
N ILE A 111 2.69 -12.84 0.99
CA ILE A 111 3.71 -13.74 0.45
C ILE A 111 5.09 -13.44 1.05
N TYR A 112 5.45 -12.16 1.10
CA TYR A 112 6.72 -11.74 1.66
C TYR A 112 6.87 -12.13 3.14
N ASN A 113 5.82 -11.99 3.94
CA ASN A 113 5.87 -12.28 5.38
C ASN A 113 5.95 -13.78 5.72
N LYS A 114 5.66 -14.70 4.77
CA LYS A 114 5.89 -16.13 4.97
C LYS A 114 7.39 -16.47 5.03
N LYS A 115 8.20 -15.83 4.19
CA LYS A 115 9.66 -15.99 4.17
C LYS A 115 10.32 -14.69 3.71
N LYS A 116 10.84 -13.91 4.65
CA LYS A 116 11.43 -12.59 4.37
C LYS A 116 12.73 -12.72 3.56
N SER A 117 12.63 -12.62 2.24
CA SER A 117 13.75 -12.68 1.31
C SER A 117 13.52 -11.78 0.10
N LYS A 118 14.60 -11.44 -0.63
CA LYS A 118 14.47 -10.66 -1.88
C LYS A 118 13.61 -11.38 -2.93
N LYS A 119 13.77 -12.70 -3.05
CA LYS A 119 13.00 -13.52 -4.00
C LYS A 119 11.51 -13.49 -3.68
N THR A 120 11.14 -13.62 -2.41
CA THR A 120 9.73 -13.55 -1.99
C THR A 120 9.14 -12.14 -2.06
N ALA A 121 9.95 -11.09 -1.93
CA ALA A 121 9.50 -9.72 -2.18
C ALA A 121 9.12 -9.53 -3.66
N ILE A 122 9.99 -9.94 -4.59
CA ILE A 122 9.73 -9.85 -6.04
C ILE A 122 8.52 -10.72 -6.41
N LEU A 123 8.48 -11.97 -5.95
CA LEU A 123 7.35 -12.87 -6.22
C LEU A 123 6.04 -12.31 -5.66
N GLY A 124 6.08 -11.77 -4.45
CA GLY A 124 4.91 -11.15 -3.81
C GLY A 124 4.40 -9.94 -4.60
N MET A 125 5.30 -9.05 -5.04
CA MET A 125 4.94 -7.90 -5.88
C MET A 125 4.39 -8.34 -7.23
N PHE A 126 4.96 -9.36 -7.86
CA PHE A 126 4.45 -9.91 -9.12
C PHE A 126 3.02 -10.47 -8.96
N ILE A 127 2.78 -11.30 -7.94
CA ILE A 127 1.44 -11.85 -7.67
C ILE A 127 0.47 -10.72 -7.29
N GLY A 128 0.90 -9.76 -6.48
CA GLY A 128 0.11 -8.57 -6.17
C GLY A 128 -0.29 -7.78 -7.41
N ALA A 129 0.64 -7.61 -8.37
CA ALA A 129 0.37 -6.95 -9.65
C ALA A 129 -0.67 -7.72 -10.49
N VAL A 130 -0.59 -9.06 -10.53
CA VAL A 130 -1.59 -9.89 -11.22
C VAL A 130 -2.97 -9.77 -10.57
N VAL A 131 -3.04 -9.85 -9.23
CA VAL A 131 -4.29 -9.67 -8.48
C VAL A 131 -4.86 -8.26 -8.70
N MET A 132 -4.02 -7.23 -8.66
CA MET A 132 -4.40 -5.85 -8.95
C MET A 132 -4.95 -5.70 -10.37
N GLN A 133 -4.34 -6.36 -11.37
CA GLN A 133 -4.80 -6.33 -12.74
C GLN A 133 -6.22 -6.92 -12.86
N ILE A 134 -6.43 -8.10 -12.29
CA ILE A 134 -7.72 -8.81 -12.35
C ILE A 134 -8.81 -8.01 -11.61
N LEU A 135 -8.57 -7.66 -10.35
CA LEU A 135 -9.55 -6.91 -9.54
C LEU A 135 -9.74 -5.49 -10.06
N GLY A 136 -8.70 -4.87 -10.61
CA GLY A 136 -8.77 -3.57 -11.26
C GLY A 136 -9.68 -3.57 -12.48
N ILE A 137 -9.61 -4.57 -13.35
CA ILE A 137 -10.51 -4.71 -14.50
C ILE A 137 -11.94 -4.98 -14.03
N ILE A 138 -12.14 -5.97 -13.14
CA ILE A 138 -13.46 -6.33 -12.64
C ILE A 138 -14.15 -5.13 -11.97
N SER A 139 -13.44 -4.44 -11.07
CA SER A 139 -14.00 -3.29 -10.37
C SER A 139 -14.30 -2.12 -11.31
N ASN A 140 -13.45 -1.85 -12.30
CA ASN A 140 -13.68 -0.80 -13.28
C ASN A 140 -14.93 -1.08 -14.13
N VAL A 141 -15.03 -2.27 -14.69
CA VAL A 141 -16.11 -2.63 -15.61
C VAL A 141 -17.46 -2.71 -14.90
N TYR A 142 -17.52 -3.38 -13.75
CA TYR A 142 -18.79 -3.67 -13.08
C TYR A 142 -19.21 -2.65 -12.02
N PHE A 143 -18.28 -1.85 -11.54
CA PHE A 143 -18.57 -0.91 -10.45
C PHE A 143 -18.25 0.55 -10.85
N LEU A 144 -17.03 0.83 -11.33
CA LEU A 144 -16.58 2.21 -11.52
C LEU A 144 -17.19 2.86 -12.75
N LEU A 145 -17.24 2.19 -13.90
CA LEU A 145 -17.91 2.73 -15.10
C LEU A 145 -19.38 3.03 -14.84
N PRO A 146 -20.21 2.11 -14.29
CA PRO A 146 -21.59 2.42 -13.93
C PRO A 146 -21.72 3.56 -12.92
N ALA A 147 -20.84 3.64 -11.93
CA ALA A 147 -20.84 4.70 -10.92
C ALA A 147 -20.50 6.08 -11.51
N TYR A 148 -19.73 6.13 -12.60
CA TYR A 148 -19.50 7.34 -13.41
C TYR A 148 -20.63 7.64 -14.40
N GLY A 149 -21.67 6.81 -14.46
CA GLY A 149 -22.74 6.93 -15.45
C GLY A 149 -22.30 6.54 -16.87
N MET A 150 -21.18 5.84 -17.02
CA MET A 150 -20.64 5.40 -18.29
C MET A 150 -21.08 3.96 -18.60
N HIS A 151 -21.83 3.78 -19.66
CA HIS A 151 -22.24 2.47 -20.16
C HIS A 151 -21.46 2.16 -21.43
N LEU A 152 -20.28 1.55 -21.29
CA LEU A 152 -19.47 1.11 -22.44
C LEU A 152 -19.84 -0.33 -22.80
N GLU A 153 -20.15 -0.56 -24.09
CA GLU A 153 -20.49 -1.87 -24.62
C GLU A 153 -19.70 -2.19 -25.88
N GLY A 154 -19.65 -3.46 -26.26
CA GLY A 154 -19.04 -3.93 -27.49
C GLY A 154 -17.58 -3.48 -27.63
N THR A 155 -17.25 -2.89 -28.78
CA THR A 155 -15.88 -2.47 -29.13
C THR A 155 -15.33 -1.38 -28.20
N ALA A 156 -16.20 -0.48 -27.71
CA ALA A 156 -15.78 0.58 -26.78
C ALA A 156 -15.30 0.00 -25.44
N LEU A 157 -15.99 -0.98 -24.89
CA LEU A 157 -15.58 -1.67 -23.67
C LEU A 157 -14.26 -2.45 -23.87
N ILE A 158 -14.15 -3.15 -25.01
CA ILE A 158 -12.92 -3.88 -25.36
C ILE A 158 -11.72 -2.92 -25.44
N ASN A 159 -11.87 -1.80 -26.15
CA ASN A 159 -10.83 -0.77 -26.23
C ASN A 159 -10.47 -0.20 -24.85
N TYR A 160 -11.46 0.09 -23.99
CA TYR A 160 -11.20 0.55 -22.63
C TYR A 160 -10.38 -0.43 -21.82
N ILE A 161 -10.68 -1.73 -21.91
CA ILE A 161 -9.94 -2.78 -21.20
C ILE A 161 -8.52 -2.93 -21.76
N PHE A 162 -8.37 -3.12 -23.08
CA PHE A 162 -7.09 -3.48 -23.69
C PHE A 162 -6.15 -2.29 -23.91
N VAL A 163 -6.68 -1.11 -24.21
CA VAL A 163 -5.87 0.10 -24.48
C VAL A 163 -5.80 0.99 -23.24
N GLY A 164 -6.80 0.93 -22.37
CA GLY A 164 -6.87 1.69 -21.12
C GLY A 164 -6.34 0.91 -19.94
N LEU A 165 -7.16 0.00 -19.40
CA LEU A 165 -6.93 -0.61 -18.08
C LEU A 165 -5.70 -1.52 -18.01
N ILE A 166 -5.48 -2.37 -19.01
CA ILE A 166 -4.35 -3.31 -18.99
C ILE A 166 -3.01 -2.59 -19.00
N PRO A 167 -2.73 -1.68 -19.94
CA PRO A 167 -1.47 -0.95 -19.94
C PRO A 167 -1.34 -0.01 -18.75
N PHE A 168 -2.42 0.66 -18.33
CA PHE A 168 -2.42 1.54 -17.15
C PHE A 168 -2.00 0.80 -15.87
N ASN A 169 -2.71 -0.26 -15.51
CA ASN A 169 -2.40 -1.03 -14.30
C ASN A 169 -1.02 -1.71 -14.41
N GLY A 170 -0.64 -2.18 -15.60
CA GLY A 170 0.69 -2.76 -15.86
C GLY A 170 1.81 -1.76 -15.60
N VAL A 171 1.72 -0.56 -16.16
CA VAL A 171 2.71 0.52 -15.95
C VAL A 171 2.71 0.98 -14.50
N LYS A 172 1.54 1.18 -13.88
CA LYS A 172 1.43 1.54 -12.46
C LYS A 172 2.11 0.48 -11.58
N ALA A 173 1.79 -0.79 -11.75
CA ALA A 173 2.41 -1.88 -11.00
C ALA A 173 3.92 -1.93 -11.20
N LEU A 174 4.41 -1.80 -12.45
CA LEU A 174 5.83 -1.83 -12.76
C LEU A 174 6.58 -0.71 -12.04
N ILE A 175 6.11 0.53 -12.16
CA ILE A 175 6.74 1.71 -11.54
C ILE A 175 6.76 1.56 -10.02
N VAL A 176 5.63 1.19 -9.41
CA VAL A 176 5.50 1.01 -7.95
C VAL A 176 6.39 -0.13 -7.46
N CYS A 177 6.46 -1.26 -8.16
CA CYS A 177 7.30 -2.39 -7.79
C CYS A 177 8.79 -2.07 -7.90
N ILE A 178 9.22 -1.38 -8.97
CA ILE A 178 10.62 -0.95 -9.13
C ILE A 178 10.99 0.04 -8.03
N ALA A 179 10.17 1.08 -7.81
CA ALA A 179 10.41 2.06 -6.76
C ALA A 179 10.48 1.40 -5.36
N THR A 180 9.55 0.48 -5.07
CA THR A 180 9.55 -0.27 -3.81
C THR A 180 10.83 -1.11 -3.66
N TYR A 181 11.24 -1.82 -4.71
CA TYR A 181 12.44 -2.65 -4.68
C TYR A 181 13.72 -1.83 -4.42
N LEU A 182 13.85 -0.67 -5.08
CA LEU A 182 15.00 0.22 -4.91
C LEU A 182 15.03 0.84 -3.50
N LEU A 183 13.89 1.30 -3.02
CA LEU A 183 13.78 1.93 -1.71
C LEU A 183 13.85 0.92 -0.56
N TYR A 184 13.28 -0.27 -0.74
CA TYR A 184 13.29 -1.32 0.27
C TYR A 184 14.71 -1.62 0.80
N LYS A 185 15.71 -1.67 -0.09
CA LYS A 185 17.09 -1.94 0.30
C LYS A 185 17.70 -0.83 1.19
N ARG A 186 17.30 0.43 0.97
CA ARG A 186 17.79 1.59 1.75
C ARG A 186 17.02 1.77 3.05
N VAL A 187 15.70 1.70 2.98
CA VAL A 187 14.80 1.97 4.11
C VAL A 187 14.74 0.80 5.08
N SER A 188 14.83 -0.43 4.60
CA SER A 188 14.92 -1.63 5.45
C SER A 188 16.08 -1.54 6.45
N ARG A 189 17.26 -1.05 6.04
CA ARG A 189 18.39 -0.85 6.96
C ARG A 189 18.11 0.24 7.99
N ALA A 190 17.48 1.35 7.58
CA ALA A 190 17.19 2.46 8.48
C ALA A 190 16.12 2.09 9.53
N ILE A 191 15.04 1.42 9.12
CA ILE A 191 13.94 1.04 10.00
C ILE A 191 14.32 -0.12 10.93
N PHE A 192 14.97 -1.18 10.40
CA PHE A 192 15.33 -2.36 11.20
C PHE A 192 16.56 -2.13 12.10
N ASN A 193 17.55 -1.35 11.66
CA ASN A 193 18.72 -1.03 12.50
C ASN A 193 18.38 -0.11 13.67
N VAL A 194 17.38 0.75 13.53
CA VAL A 194 16.90 1.59 14.64
C VAL A 194 16.26 0.71 15.72
N ASP A 195 15.43 -0.27 15.33
CA ASP A 195 14.78 -1.17 16.28
C ASP A 195 15.83 -2.05 17.03
N ASN A 196 16.83 -2.57 16.32
CA ASN A 196 17.92 -3.34 16.94
C ASN A 196 18.77 -2.51 17.92
N LYS A 197 19.05 -1.23 17.60
CA LYS A 197 19.78 -0.33 18.51
C LYS A 197 18.97 0.01 19.77
N PHE A 198 17.65 0.20 19.64
CA PHE A 198 16.77 0.41 20.80
C PHE A 198 16.66 -0.83 21.69
N GLU A 199 16.60 -2.02 21.12
CA GLU A 199 16.58 -3.30 21.88
C GLU A 199 17.93 -3.55 22.57
N ALA A 200 19.06 -3.26 21.91
CA ALA A 200 20.40 -3.39 22.50
C ALA A 200 20.58 -2.42 23.68
N ARG A 201 20.21 -1.13 23.51
CA ARG A 201 20.31 -0.12 24.57
C ARG A 201 19.40 -0.41 25.78
N LYS A 202 18.23 -1.06 25.56
CA LYS A 202 17.37 -1.51 26.67
C LYS A 202 17.95 -2.68 27.43
N LYS A 203 18.76 -3.53 26.79
CA LYS A 203 19.46 -4.64 27.47
C LYS A 203 20.67 -4.19 28.30
N GLU A 204 21.30 -3.06 27.91
CA GLU A 204 22.41 -2.47 28.65
C GLU A 204 21.96 -1.70 29.90
N ILE A 205 20.70 -1.21 29.94
CA ILE A 205 20.13 -0.43 31.05
C ILE A 205 19.34 -1.33 32.04
N ALA A 206 19.14 -2.61 31.72
CA ALA A 206 18.39 -3.59 32.52
C ALA A 206 19.31 -4.56 33.26
#